data_9638d5310d96ab9236980771b478f693
#
_entry.id   9638d5310d96ab9236980771b478f693
#
_cell.length_a   1.000
_cell.length_b   1.000
_cell.length_c   1.000
_cell.angle_alpha   90.00
_cell.angle_beta   90.00
_cell.angle_gamma   90.00
#
_symmetry.space_group_name_H-M   'P 1'
#
loop_
_entity.id
_entity.type
_entity.pdbx_description
1 polymer ?
#
loop_
_entity_poly.entity_id
_entity_poly.type
_entity_poly.pdbx_seq_one_letter_code
_entity_poly.pdbx_strand_id
1 'polypeptide(L)'
;AAGMRSINNIVDITNYVMLETGHPMHAFDLDKVRGRQIIVRTAQDGETLRTLDGKDHALTSADLLICDAEGPTGLAGIMGGEESEITDSTREVMLECATFDRAVTRISARRMGIRTESSGRFERGVSEKTIMTALERACQLVNLLDAGDVVGGHYDYYEHLEAPKTIVCSVRRIAART
;
A
#
# COMPACT_ATOMS: atom_id res chain seq x y z
N ALA A 1 -4.51 19.29 9.28
CA ALA A 1 -3.88 20.22 8.34
C ALA A 1 -3.78 19.63 6.91
N ALA A 2 -3.55 18.32 6.77
CA ALA A 2 -3.40 17.67 5.45
C ALA A 2 -4.72 17.21 4.81
N GLY A 3 -5.88 17.52 5.41
CA GLY A 3 -7.20 17.16 4.89
C GLY A 3 -7.63 15.72 5.18
N MET A 4 -6.81 14.93 5.84
CA MET A 4 -7.14 13.55 6.22
C MET A 4 -7.82 13.55 7.61
N ARG A 5 -8.86 12.72 7.75
CA ARG A 5 -9.54 12.49 9.03
C ARG A 5 -8.74 11.46 9.83
N SER A 6 -8.55 11.72 11.12
CA SER A 6 -8.02 10.75 12.07
C SER A 6 -8.98 9.57 12.23
N ILE A 7 -8.44 8.36 12.28
CA ILE A 7 -9.18 7.10 12.41
C ILE A 7 -8.77 6.41 13.70
N ASN A 8 -7.55 5.94 13.79
CA ASN A 8 -6.89 5.38 14.97
C ASN A 8 -5.37 5.61 14.87
N ASN A 9 -4.64 5.34 15.94
CA ASN A 9 -3.20 5.61 16.01
C ASN A 9 -2.40 4.89 14.90
N ILE A 10 -2.68 3.62 14.62
CA ILE A 10 -1.95 2.85 13.60
C ILE A 10 -2.23 3.36 12.19
N VAL A 11 -3.50 3.56 11.84
CA VAL A 11 -3.89 4.10 10.53
C VAL A 11 -3.38 5.53 10.37
N ASP A 12 -3.40 6.34 11.42
CA ASP A 12 -2.88 7.71 11.38
C ASP A 12 -1.36 7.73 11.20
N ILE A 13 -0.63 6.79 11.79
CA ILE A 13 0.81 6.60 11.55
C ILE A 13 1.07 6.26 10.07
N THR A 14 0.35 5.30 9.49
CA THR A 14 0.54 4.96 8.06
C THR A 14 0.22 6.14 7.14
N ASN A 15 -0.83 6.89 7.44
CA ASN A 15 -1.19 8.10 6.72
C ASN A 15 -0.14 9.22 6.87
N TYR A 16 0.39 9.40 8.08
CA TYR A 16 1.44 10.39 8.32
C TYR A 16 2.71 10.05 7.53
N VAL A 17 3.16 8.80 7.59
CA VAL A 17 4.34 8.33 6.84
C VAL A 17 4.14 8.49 5.34
N MET A 18 2.95 8.17 4.81
CA MET A 18 2.63 8.41 3.41
C MET A 18 2.75 9.89 3.03
N LEU A 19 2.31 10.81 3.89
CA LEU A 19 2.43 12.25 3.63
C LEU A 19 3.88 12.75 3.74
N GLU A 20 4.65 12.20 4.67
CA GLU A 20 6.05 12.58 4.92
C GLU A 20 6.99 12.07 3.83
N THR A 21 6.83 10.81 3.41
CA THR A 21 7.74 10.10 2.50
C THR A 21 7.23 10.00 1.06
N GLY A 22 5.94 10.21 0.86
CA GLY A 22 5.26 9.94 -0.41
C GLY A 22 4.95 8.46 -0.66
N HIS A 23 5.29 7.56 0.28
CA HIS A 23 5.11 6.12 0.13
C HIS A 23 3.87 5.63 0.89
N PRO A 24 2.79 5.17 0.20
CA PRO A 24 1.63 4.63 0.87
C PRO A 24 1.96 3.32 1.58
N MET A 25 1.33 3.12 2.73
CA MET A 25 1.42 1.91 3.53
C MET A 25 0.03 1.40 3.87
N HIS A 26 -0.07 0.11 4.16
CA HIS A 26 -1.28 -0.49 4.70
C HIS A 26 -0.99 -1.23 6.01
N ALA A 27 -1.99 -1.29 6.88
CA ALA A 27 -1.93 -2.01 8.14
C ALA A 27 -3.06 -3.04 8.17
N PHE A 28 -2.71 -4.30 8.36
CA PHE A 28 -3.65 -5.40 8.51
C PHE A 28 -3.78 -5.79 9.98
N ASP A 29 -4.98 -6.12 10.42
CA ASP A 29 -5.20 -6.91 11.62
C ASP A 29 -4.72 -8.34 11.35
N LEU A 30 -3.57 -8.73 11.93
CA LEU A 30 -2.91 -9.99 11.60
C LEU A 30 -3.74 -11.21 12.02
N ASP A 31 -4.61 -11.07 13.04
CA ASP A 31 -5.52 -12.15 13.45
C ASP A 31 -6.63 -12.39 12.43
N LYS A 32 -6.93 -11.40 11.60
CA LYS A 32 -7.90 -11.50 10.51
C LYS A 32 -7.29 -11.93 9.17
N VAL A 33 -5.96 -11.99 9.06
CA VAL A 33 -5.26 -12.54 7.89
C VAL A 33 -5.24 -14.05 7.99
N ARG A 34 -6.13 -14.71 7.26
CA ARG A 34 -6.33 -16.16 7.32
C ARG A 34 -5.11 -16.91 6.82
N GLY A 35 -4.71 -17.92 7.57
CA GLY A 35 -3.48 -18.67 7.31
C GLY A 35 -2.19 -17.88 7.57
N ARG A 36 -2.28 -16.64 8.07
CA ARG A 36 -1.13 -15.73 8.29
C ARG A 36 -0.23 -15.64 7.05
N GLN A 37 -0.84 -15.57 5.88
CA GLN A 37 -0.16 -15.52 4.59
C GLN A 37 -0.62 -14.31 3.79
N ILE A 38 0.32 -13.68 3.09
CA ILE A 38 0.02 -12.67 2.08
C ILE A 38 0.38 -13.23 0.72
N ILE A 39 -0.60 -13.26 -0.17
CA ILE A 39 -0.48 -13.76 -1.53
C ILE A 39 -0.85 -12.62 -2.48
N VAL A 40 0.11 -12.19 -3.30
CA VAL A 40 -0.15 -11.18 -4.33
C VAL A 40 -0.45 -11.90 -5.64
N ARG A 41 -1.64 -11.67 -6.19
CA ARG A 41 -2.08 -12.30 -7.44
C ARG A 41 -3.11 -11.44 -8.15
N THR A 42 -3.34 -11.73 -9.41
CA THR A 42 -4.50 -11.17 -10.13
C THR A 42 -5.80 -11.85 -9.67
N ALA A 43 -6.91 -11.13 -9.81
CA ALA A 43 -8.22 -11.67 -9.48
C ALA A 43 -8.62 -12.80 -10.46
N GLN A 44 -9.46 -13.70 -9.99
CA GLN A 44 -10.15 -14.71 -10.79
C GLN A 44 -11.53 -14.19 -11.22
N ASP A 45 -12.05 -14.70 -12.30
CA ASP A 45 -13.38 -14.32 -12.79
C ASP A 45 -14.45 -14.67 -11.75
N GLY A 46 -15.31 -13.70 -11.46
CA GLY A 46 -16.39 -13.85 -10.49
C GLY A 46 -16.01 -13.54 -9.04
N GLU A 47 -14.73 -13.27 -8.75
CA GLU A 47 -14.35 -12.80 -7.41
C GLU A 47 -14.93 -11.41 -7.14
N THR A 48 -15.24 -11.17 -5.88
CA THR A 48 -15.71 -9.88 -5.36
C THR A 48 -14.89 -9.50 -4.14
N LEU A 49 -14.78 -8.20 -3.88
CA LEU A 49 -14.14 -7.68 -2.68
C LEU A 49 -14.99 -6.53 -2.12
N ARG A 50 -15.30 -6.60 -0.83
CA ARG A 50 -15.84 -5.48 -0.08
C ARG A 50 -14.70 -4.65 0.47
N THR A 51 -14.63 -3.39 0.05
CA THR A 51 -13.55 -2.46 0.43
C THR A 51 -13.90 -1.63 1.66
N LEU A 52 -12.90 -0.96 2.25
CA LEU A 52 -13.03 -0.13 3.47
C LEU A 52 -14.08 0.99 3.37
N ASP A 53 -14.54 1.36 2.18
CA ASP A 53 -15.64 2.30 1.97
C ASP A 53 -17.02 1.64 1.99
N GLY A 54 -17.07 0.34 2.34
CA GLY A 54 -18.30 -0.45 2.46
C GLY A 54 -18.94 -0.87 1.14
N LYS A 55 -18.23 -0.76 0.01
CA LYS A 55 -18.74 -1.11 -1.32
C LYS A 55 -18.21 -2.45 -1.79
N ASP A 56 -19.08 -3.19 -2.47
CA ASP A 56 -18.73 -4.44 -3.13
C ASP A 56 -18.26 -4.16 -4.57
N HIS A 57 -17.10 -4.68 -4.92
CA HIS A 57 -16.51 -4.52 -6.25
C HIS A 57 -16.40 -5.88 -6.94
N ALA A 58 -16.95 -5.99 -8.14
CA ALA A 58 -16.71 -7.11 -9.03
C ALA A 58 -15.29 -6.99 -9.61
N LEU A 59 -14.51 -8.05 -9.46
CA LEU A 59 -13.12 -8.12 -9.85
C LEU A 59 -12.98 -8.77 -11.23
N THR A 60 -11.88 -8.49 -11.88
CA THR A 60 -11.49 -9.06 -13.17
C THR A 60 -10.02 -9.47 -13.14
N SER A 61 -9.60 -10.33 -14.05
CA SER A 61 -8.20 -10.76 -14.17
C SER A 61 -7.19 -9.63 -14.42
N ALA A 62 -7.67 -8.40 -14.69
CA ALA A 62 -6.83 -7.20 -14.80
C ALA A 62 -6.52 -6.56 -13.43
N ASP A 63 -7.19 -6.98 -12.35
CA ASP A 63 -7.04 -6.37 -11.02
C ASP A 63 -6.00 -7.15 -10.21
N LEU A 64 -5.06 -6.42 -9.63
CA LEU A 64 -4.06 -6.98 -8.72
C LEU A 64 -4.60 -6.92 -7.29
N LEU A 65 -4.49 -8.04 -6.60
CA LEU A 65 -5.02 -8.23 -5.26
C LEU A 65 -3.93 -8.55 -4.26
N ILE A 66 -4.14 -8.09 -3.04
CA ILE A 66 -3.55 -8.69 -1.85
C ILE A 66 -4.57 -9.69 -1.32
N CYS A 67 -4.14 -10.93 -1.14
CA CYS A 67 -4.98 -12.03 -0.67
C CYS A 67 -4.34 -12.67 0.57
N ASP A 68 -5.16 -13.32 1.34
CA ASP A 68 -4.73 -14.30 2.35
C ASP A 68 -4.95 -15.74 1.84
N ALA A 69 -4.91 -16.73 2.73
CA ALA A 69 -5.09 -18.14 2.34
C ALA A 69 -6.51 -18.48 1.82
N GLU A 70 -7.52 -17.65 2.09
CA GLU A 70 -8.91 -17.93 1.72
C GLU A 70 -9.46 -17.02 0.62
N GLY A 71 -8.84 -15.84 0.40
CA GLY A 71 -9.32 -14.94 -0.65
C GLY A 71 -8.78 -13.53 -0.60
N PRO A 72 -9.41 -12.60 -1.35
CA PRO A 72 -8.98 -11.21 -1.43
C PRO A 72 -9.13 -10.48 -0.10
N THR A 73 -8.09 -9.78 0.34
CA THR A 73 -8.07 -8.88 1.50
C THR A 73 -7.86 -7.42 1.13
N GLY A 74 -7.52 -7.13 -0.13
CA GLY A 74 -7.36 -5.76 -0.60
C GLY A 74 -7.09 -5.64 -2.09
N LEU A 75 -7.40 -4.47 -2.63
CA LEU A 75 -7.00 -4.04 -3.97
C LEU A 75 -5.60 -3.43 -3.89
N ALA A 76 -4.61 -4.08 -4.50
CA ALA A 76 -3.21 -3.70 -4.43
C ALA A 76 -2.98 -2.24 -4.86
N GLY A 77 -2.46 -1.43 -3.95
CA GLY A 77 -2.18 -0.01 -4.16
C GLY A 77 -3.40 0.90 -4.30
N ILE A 78 -4.61 0.40 -4.07
CA ILE A 78 -5.86 1.16 -4.23
C ILE A 78 -6.58 1.31 -2.89
N MET A 79 -7.06 0.23 -2.32
CA MET A 79 -7.84 0.25 -1.08
C MET A 79 -7.85 -1.13 -0.41
N GLY A 80 -7.70 -1.18 0.91
CA GLY A 80 -7.84 -2.39 1.70
C GLY A 80 -9.26 -2.93 1.72
N GLY A 81 -9.41 -4.21 2.05
CA GLY A 81 -10.69 -4.86 2.29
C GLY A 81 -11.18 -4.62 3.73
N GLU A 82 -12.50 -4.63 3.89
CA GLU A 82 -13.16 -4.41 5.18
C GLU A 82 -12.82 -5.51 6.20
N GLU A 83 -12.68 -6.76 5.75
CA GLU A 83 -12.49 -7.90 6.64
C GLU A 83 -11.17 -7.89 7.42
N SER A 84 -10.12 -7.25 6.90
CA SER A 84 -8.79 -7.15 7.54
C SER A 84 -8.52 -5.79 8.19
N GLU A 85 -9.56 -4.97 8.37
CA GLU A 85 -9.46 -3.63 8.93
C GLU A 85 -8.97 -3.63 10.38
N ILE A 86 -8.12 -2.66 10.71
CA ILE A 86 -7.69 -2.36 12.09
C ILE A 86 -8.87 -1.80 12.88
N THR A 87 -9.14 -2.40 14.02
CA THR A 87 -10.21 -2.00 14.95
C THR A 87 -9.68 -1.81 16.36
N ASP A 88 -10.49 -1.32 17.28
CA ASP A 88 -10.12 -1.15 18.71
C ASP A 88 -9.77 -2.49 19.39
N SER A 89 -10.22 -3.62 18.83
CA SER A 89 -9.90 -4.96 19.33
C SER A 89 -8.61 -5.54 18.76
N THR A 90 -8.02 -4.93 17.73
CA THR A 90 -6.79 -5.40 17.10
C THR A 90 -5.63 -5.43 18.10
N ARG A 91 -4.88 -6.53 18.11
CA ARG A 91 -3.73 -6.74 18.99
C ARG A 91 -2.43 -6.97 18.24
N GLU A 92 -2.49 -7.63 17.11
CA GLU A 92 -1.32 -7.86 16.25
C GLU A 92 -1.54 -7.15 14.92
N VAL A 93 -0.57 -6.33 14.52
CA VAL A 93 -0.61 -5.53 13.30
C VAL A 93 0.51 -5.94 12.37
N MET A 94 0.18 -6.18 11.11
CA MET A 94 1.16 -6.34 10.04
C MET A 94 1.16 -5.08 9.17
N LEU A 95 2.33 -4.46 9.01
CA LEU A 95 2.53 -3.33 8.12
C LEU A 95 2.97 -3.81 6.75
N GLU A 96 2.26 -3.36 5.71
CA GLU A 96 2.64 -3.53 4.32
C GLU A 96 3.23 -2.22 3.79
N CYS A 97 4.36 -2.34 3.11
CA CYS A 97 4.98 -1.24 2.37
C CYS A 97 5.50 -1.80 1.04
N ALA A 98 4.83 -1.51 -0.05
CA ALA A 98 5.08 -2.16 -1.33
C ALA A 98 5.10 -1.17 -2.50
N THR A 99 5.54 -1.61 -3.66
CA THR A 99 5.34 -0.92 -4.93
C THR A 99 4.49 -1.79 -5.85
N PHE A 100 3.63 -1.15 -6.63
CA PHE A 100 2.72 -1.81 -7.56
C PHE A 100 2.87 -1.24 -8.97
N ASP A 101 2.53 -2.04 -9.98
CA ASP A 101 2.53 -1.56 -11.36
C ASP A 101 1.56 -0.39 -11.54
N ARG A 102 2.11 0.71 -12.06
CA ARG A 102 1.38 1.98 -12.25
C ARG A 102 0.20 1.86 -13.19
N ALA A 103 0.37 1.07 -14.26
CA ALA A 103 -0.67 0.92 -15.28
C ALA A 103 -1.83 0.09 -14.73
N VAL A 104 -1.53 -1.02 -14.05
CA VAL A 104 -2.52 -1.88 -13.40
C VAL A 104 -3.31 -1.08 -12.36
N THR A 105 -2.63 -0.40 -11.42
CA THR A 105 -3.29 0.40 -10.39
C THR A 105 -4.21 1.48 -11.01
N ARG A 106 -3.73 2.19 -12.05
CA ARG A 106 -4.52 3.23 -12.72
C ARG A 106 -5.75 2.67 -13.44
N ILE A 107 -5.59 1.54 -14.14
CA ILE A 107 -6.69 0.94 -14.91
C ILE A 107 -7.77 0.45 -13.95
N SER A 108 -7.40 -0.31 -12.93
CA SER A 108 -8.33 -0.84 -11.91
C SER A 108 -9.03 0.26 -11.14
N ALA A 109 -8.30 1.25 -10.63
CA ALA A 109 -8.87 2.39 -9.89
C ALA A 109 -9.90 3.16 -10.75
N ARG A 110 -9.60 3.42 -12.03
CA ARG A 110 -10.53 4.10 -12.95
C ARG A 110 -11.75 3.27 -13.27
N ARG A 111 -11.59 1.97 -13.53
CA ARG A 111 -12.70 1.07 -13.83
C ARG A 111 -13.68 0.98 -12.67
N MET A 112 -13.18 0.93 -11.44
CA MET A 112 -14.00 0.85 -10.22
C MET A 112 -14.49 2.23 -9.73
N GLY A 113 -14.01 3.32 -10.32
CA GLY A 113 -14.34 4.67 -9.88
C GLY A 113 -13.76 5.03 -8.50
N ILE A 114 -12.69 4.34 -8.07
CA ILE A 114 -12.03 4.55 -6.78
C ILE A 114 -10.86 5.52 -6.97
N ARG A 115 -10.82 6.55 -6.13
CA ARG A 115 -9.69 7.48 -6.05
C ARG A 115 -9.32 7.70 -4.60
N THR A 116 -8.15 7.20 -4.21
CA THR A 116 -7.59 7.35 -2.87
C THR A 116 -6.27 8.11 -2.92
N GLU A 117 -5.76 8.54 -1.77
CA GLU A 117 -4.42 9.11 -1.62
C GLU A 117 -3.34 8.09 -2.03
N SER A 118 -3.59 6.79 -1.77
CA SER A 118 -2.73 5.69 -2.17
C SER A 118 -2.73 5.51 -3.70
N SER A 119 -3.90 5.31 -4.32
CA SER A 119 -4.01 5.09 -5.76
C SER A 119 -3.44 6.24 -6.58
N GLY A 120 -3.64 7.48 -6.12
CA GLY A 120 -3.10 8.67 -6.77
C GLY A 120 -1.57 8.76 -6.74
N ARG A 121 -0.90 8.12 -5.76
CA ARG A 121 0.56 8.02 -5.72
C ARG A 121 1.07 6.87 -6.56
N PHE A 122 0.50 5.68 -6.41
CA PHE A 122 0.92 4.50 -7.16
C PHE A 122 0.73 4.65 -8.68
N GLU A 123 -0.36 5.29 -9.14
CA GLU A 123 -0.57 5.54 -10.58
C GLU A 123 0.52 6.43 -11.21
N ARG A 124 1.20 7.26 -10.40
CA ARG A 124 2.34 8.10 -10.81
C ARG A 124 3.68 7.40 -10.67
N GLY A 125 3.71 6.34 -9.87
CA GLY A 125 4.90 5.57 -9.51
C GLY A 125 5.49 6.03 -8.18
N VAL A 126 5.72 5.05 -7.32
CA VAL A 126 6.41 5.19 -6.04
C VAL A 126 7.75 4.46 -6.15
N SER A 127 8.80 5.02 -5.54
CA SER A 127 10.12 4.43 -5.61
C SER A 127 10.26 3.27 -4.63
N GLU A 128 10.75 2.12 -5.09
CA GLU A 128 11.11 0.98 -4.23
C GLU A 128 12.17 1.34 -3.18
N LYS A 129 13.03 2.32 -3.48
CA LYS A 129 14.09 2.78 -2.57
C LYS A 129 13.57 3.45 -1.29
N THR A 130 12.31 3.87 -1.27
CA THR A 130 11.69 4.50 -0.10
C THR A 130 10.97 3.51 0.81
N ILE A 131 10.82 2.23 0.42
CA ILE A 131 10.11 1.20 1.18
C ILE A 131 10.67 1.08 2.61
N MET A 132 11.95 0.76 2.73
CA MET A 132 12.57 0.56 4.05
C MET A 132 12.53 1.83 4.90
N THR A 133 12.79 3.00 4.31
CA THR A 133 12.72 4.27 5.03
C THR A 133 11.31 4.55 5.57
N ALA A 134 10.28 4.26 4.77
CA ALA A 134 8.89 4.42 5.22
C ALA A 134 8.53 3.43 6.32
N LEU A 135 8.93 2.16 6.17
CA LEU A 135 8.66 1.12 7.16
C LEU A 135 9.36 1.42 8.51
N GLU A 136 10.64 1.77 8.47
CA GLU A 136 11.41 2.16 9.66
C GLU A 136 10.80 3.40 10.34
N ARG A 137 10.34 4.37 9.55
CA ARG A 137 9.66 5.56 10.08
C ARG A 137 8.34 5.22 10.76
N ALA A 138 7.55 4.32 10.21
CA ALA A 138 6.33 3.85 10.85
C ALA A 138 6.63 3.15 12.19
N CYS A 139 7.60 2.24 12.21
CA CYS A 139 8.04 1.57 13.44
C CYS A 139 8.55 2.57 14.50
N GLN A 140 9.32 3.59 14.08
CA GLN A 140 9.76 4.66 14.98
C GLN A 140 8.59 5.41 15.60
N LEU A 141 7.55 5.71 14.81
CA LEU A 141 6.35 6.41 15.30
C LEU A 141 5.52 5.54 16.23
N VAL A 142 5.41 4.22 15.96
CA VAL A 142 4.76 3.28 16.88
C VAL A 142 5.41 3.34 18.25
N ASN A 143 6.75 3.26 18.32
CA ASN A 143 7.49 3.36 19.58
C ASN A 143 7.38 4.75 20.23
N LEU A 144 7.48 5.82 19.44
CA LEU A 144 7.44 7.20 19.96
C LEU A 144 6.10 7.55 20.60
N LEU A 145 5.01 7.02 20.04
CA LEU A 145 3.64 7.29 20.49
C LEU A 145 3.12 6.25 21.48
N ASP A 146 3.98 5.29 21.88
CA ASP A 146 3.58 4.17 22.75
C ASP A 146 2.32 3.43 22.19
N ALA A 147 2.30 3.28 20.85
CA ALA A 147 1.15 2.71 20.15
C ALA A 147 1.21 1.17 20.08
N GLY A 148 2.32 0.57 20.50
CA GLY A 148 2.55 -0.87 20.55
C GLY A 148 4.04 -1.21 20.57
N ASP A 149 4.33 -2.50 20.66
CA ASP A 149 5.68 -3.05 20.64
C ASP A 149 6.06 -3.48 19.22
N VAL A 150 7.14 -2.93 18.69
CA VAL A 150 7.65 -3.33 17.37
C VAL A 150 8.42 -4.63 17.49
N VAL A 151 7.92 -5.69 16.84
CA VAL A 151 8.60 -6.98 16.74
C VAL A 151 9.67 -6.89 15.66
N GLY A 152 10.86 -7.39 15.96
CA GLY A 152 11.99 -7.37 15.03
C GLY A 152 11.80 -8.34 13.86
N GLY A 153 12.36 -7.95 12.71
CA GLY A 153 12.32 -8.72 11.47
C GLY A 153 11.36 -8.12 10.43
N HIS A 154 11.65 -8.36 9.19
CA HIS A 154 10.81 -8.02 8.05
C HIS A 154 10.94 -9.11 6.99
N TYR A 155 9.92 -9.21 6.13
CA TYR A 155 9.96 -10.02 4.91
C TYR A 155 10.07 -9.06 3.73
N ASP A 156 11.07 -9.30 2.88
CA ASP A 156 11.30 -8.49 1.69
C ASP A 156 11.30 -9.41 0.46
N TYR A 157 10.47 -9.09 -0.52
CA TYR A 157 10.32 -9.89 -1.73
C TYR A 157 10.40 -9.01 -2.98
N TYR A 158 11.34 -9.34 -3.83
CA TYR A 158 11.49 -8.76 -5.16
C TYR A 158 11.51 -9.86 -6.20
N GLU A 159 10.62 -9.79 -7.16
CA GLU A 159 10.63 -10.72 -8.29
C GLU A 159 11.70 -10.32 -9.31
N HIS A 160 11.81 -9.02 -9.58
CA HIS A 160 12.82 -8.47 -10.49
C HIS A 160 13.26 -7.08 -10.03
N LEU A 161 14.56 -6.93 -9.75
CA LEU A 161 15.16 -5.60 -9.54
C LEU A 161 15.38 -4.94 -10.90
N GLU A 162 14.71 -3.82 -11.16
CA GLU A 162 14.99 -3.01 -12.34
C GLU A 162 16.37 -2.36 -12.23
N ALA A 163 17.18 -2.51 -13.28
CA ALA A 163 18.44 -1.80 -13.36
C ALA A 163 18.20 -0.27 -13.42
N PRO A 164 19.02 0.53 -12.72
CA PRO A 164 18.89 1.98 -12.76
C PRO A 164 18.96 2.52 -14.19
N LYS A 165 17.96 3.30 -14.59
CA LYS A 165 17.96 3.97 -15.90
C LYS A 165 18.96 5.12 -15.88
N THR A 166 20.03 5.03 -16.67
CA THR A 166 20.99 6.10 -16.84
C THR A 166 20.56 7.01 -17.97
N ILE A 167 20.36 8.29 -17.68
CA ILE A 167 20.06 9.30 -18.69
C ILE A 167 21.29 10.17 -18.86
N VAL A 168 21.90 10.13 -20.06
CA VAL A 168 23.02 11.01 -20.41
C VAL A 168 22.47 12.31 -20.96
N CYS A 169 22.76 13.41 -20.29
CA CYS A 169 22.27 14.73 -20.65
C CYS A 169 23.40 15.75 -20.71
N SER A 170 23.39 16.59 -21.74
CA SER A 170 24.37 17.71 -21.87
C SER A 170 23.89 18.90 -21.05
N VAL A 171 24.72 19.40 -20.14
CA VAL A 171 24.46 20.62 -19.36
C VAL A 171 24.11 21.80 -20.26
N ARG A 172 24.78 21.92 -21.42
CA ARG A 172 24.52 22.98 -22.42
C ARG A 172 23.10 22.87 -23.01
N ARG A 173 22.58 21.63 -23.22
CA ARG A 173 21.22 21.42 -23.73
C ARG A 173 20.16 21.72 -22.67
N ILE A 174 20.45 21.47 -21.41
CA ILE A 174 19.57 21.84 -20.30
C ILE A 174 19.47 23.36 -20.20
N ALA A 175 20.62 24.03 -20.09
CA ALA A 175 20.69 25.49 -19.99
C ALA A 175 20.08 26.28 -21.19
N ALA A 176 19.98 25.64 -22.35
CA ALA A 176 19.34 26.27 -23.52
C ALA A 176 17.78 26.11 -23.50
N ARG A 177 17.20 25.40 -22.53
CA ARG A 177 15.76 25.17 -22.41
C ARG A 177 15.13 25.72 -21.12
N THR A 178 15.96 26.26 -20.24
CA THR A 178 15.60 27.07 -19.07
C THR A 178 15.77 28.54 -19.32
#